data_c1cd78c5cb9ca164a54ba2fe52bc40d9
#
_entry.id   c1cd78c5cb9ca164a54ba2fe52bc40d9
#
_cell.length_a   1.000
_cell.length_b   1.000
_cell.length_c   1.000
_cell.angle_alpha   90.00
_cell.angle_beta   90.00
_cell.angle_gamma   90.00
#
_symmetry.space_group_name_H-M   'P 1'
#
loop_
_entity.id
_entity.type
_entity.pdbx_description
1 polymer ?
#
loop_
_entity_poly.entity_id
_entity_poly.type
_entity_poly.pdbx_seq_one_letter_code
_entity_poly.pdbx_strand_id
1 'polypeptide(L)'
;MRITKVTTKTGDAGQTGLCNGERISKNSLRIHAMGAVDKLNSIIGWSRIESNKQSDKALEEIQQDLFNLGGELAIPDVELNLLENSRIDWLDSNTEKINSLLPPLNEFILPGGSEFTARIHIARSECRDAERAIIALSENEFVPDSHKKYINRLSDFFFVLARIENFQKGKKEIVWDYK
;
A
#
# COMPACT_ATOMS: atom_id res chain seq x y z
N MET A 1 16.89 17.31 5.96
CA MET A 1 18.03 16.57 5.36
C MET A 1 18.16 16.97 3.89
N ARG A 2 19.36 17.32 3.39
CA ARG A 2 19.54 17.67 1.98
C ARG A 2 20.26 16.52 1.28
N ILE A 3 19.61 15.88 0.31
CA ILE A 3 20.21 14.80 -0.50
C ILE A 3 21.05 15.47 -1.58
N THR A 4 22.36 15.57 -1.37
CA THR A 4 23.30 16.21 -2.29
C THR A 4 24.06 15.22 -3.17
N LYS A 5 24.08 13.94 -2.79
CA LYS A 5 24.75 12.86 -3.50
C LYS A 5 23.86 11.62 -3.54
N VAL A 6 23.35 11.26 -4.71
CA VAL A 6 22.47 10.11 -4.90
C VAL A 6 23.27 8.80 -4.95
N THR A 7 24.36 8.77 -5.72
CA THR A 7 25.17 7.56 -5.90
C THR A 7 26.33 7.58 -4.92
N THR A 8 26.25 6.75 -3.85
CA THR A 8 27.29 6.67 -2.81
C THR A 8 28.21 5.47 -2.99
N LYS A 9 27.81 4.45 -3.76
CA LYS A 9 28.49 3.16 -3.99
C LYS A 9 28.72 2.33 -2.71
N THR A 10 28.21 2.77 -1.56
CA THR A 10 28.39 2.06 -0.28
C THR A 10 27.57 0.78 -0.18
N GLY A 11 26.61 0.60 -1.08
CA GLY A 11 25.71 -0.57 -1.10
C GLY A 11 26.11 -1.69 -2.07
N ASP A 12 27.22 -1.57 -2.78
CA ASP A 12 27.61 -2.50 -3.84
C ASP A 12 27.97 -3.90 -3.32
N ALA A 13 28.37 -4.00 -2.05
CA ALA A 13 28.64 -5.26 -1.36
C ALA A 13 27.37 -5.94 -0.78
N GLY A 14 26.14 -5.54 -1.19
CA GLY A 14 24.89 -6.16 -0.75
C GLY A 14 24.40 -5.71 0.63
N GLN A 15 24.97 -4.63 1.19
CA GLN A 15 24.51 -4.04 2.45
C GLN A 15 23.92 -2.66 2.21
N THR A 16 23.00 -2.24 3.11
CA THR A 16 22.41 -0.90 3.13
C THR A 16 22.39 -0.34 4.54
N GLY A 17 22.32 0.99 4.68
CA GLY A 17 22.18 1.65 5.97
C GLY A 17 20.73 1.89 6.34
N LEU A 18 20.39 1.70 7.60
CA LEU A 18 19.15 2.16 8.23
C LEU A 18 19.29 3.58 8.77
N CYS A 19 18.19 4.20 9.17
CA CYS A 19 18.18 5.57 9.69
C CYS A 19 18.92 5.73 11.02
N ASN A 20 19.06 4.64 11.81
CA ASN A 20 19.86 4.59 13.04
C ASN A 20 21.37 4.46 12.80
N GLY A 21 21.80 4.36 11.52
CA GLY A 21 23.21 4.21 11.14
C GLY A 21 23.68 2.74 11.06
N GLU A 22 22.86 1.79 11.47
CA GLU A 22 23.16 0.37 11.34
C GLU A 22 23.23 -0.04 9.86
N ARG A 23 24.10 -0.99 9.55
CA ARG A 23 24.19 -1.58 8.20
C ARG A 23 23.71 -3.02 8.22
N ILE A 24 22.73 -3.31 7.39
CA ILE A 24 22.12 -4.63 7.29
C ILE A 24 22.18 -5.17 5.85
N SER A 25 21.98 -6.45 5.70
CA SER A 25 21.88 -7.09 4.37
C SER A 25 20.69 -6.53 3.60
N LYS A 26 20.89 -6.26 2.31
CA LYS A 26 19.77 -5.93 1.39
C LYS A 26 18.77 -7.09 1.25
N ASN A 27 19.14 -8.30 1.65
CA ASN A 27 18.29 -9.49 1.67
C ASN A 27 17.65 -9.74 3.06
N SER A 28 17.64 -8.78 3.97
CA SER A 28 16.93 -8.90 5.25
C SER A 28 15.42 -8.71 5.08
N LEU A 29 14.62 -9.33 5.96
CA LEU A 29 13.15 -9.18 5.97
C LEU A 29 12.72 -7.71 6.05
N ARG A 30 13.47 -6.89 6.81
CA ARG A 30 13.21 -5.45 6.92
C ARG A 30 13.35 -4.74 5.59
N ILE A 31 14.39 -5.00 4.83
CA ILE A 31 14.59 -4.38 3.51
C ILE A 31 13.57 -4.92 2.49
N HIS A 32 13.16 -6.18 2.59
CA HIS A 32 12.08 -6.72 1.78
C HIS A 32 10.74 -6.02 2.08
N ALA A 33 10.39 -5.83 3.36
CA ALA A 33 9.17 -5.12 3.74
C ALA A 33 9.19 -3.65 3.27
N MET A 34 10.30 -2.93 3.50
CA MET A 34 10.47 -1.56 3.00
C MET A 34 10.35 -1.48 1.48
N GLY A 35 10.98 -2.41 0.75
CA GLY A 35 10.93 -2.46 -0.71
C GLY A 35 9.53 -2.78 -1.25
N ALA A 36 8.76 -3.63 -0.58
CA ALA A 36 7.38 -3.94 -0.95
C ALA A 36 6.46 -2.71 -0.75
N VAL A 37 6.63 -1.97 0.34
CA VAL A 37 5.91 -0.71 0.60
C VAL A 37 6.26 0.36 -0.44
N ASP A 38 7.53 0.52 -0.79
CA ASP A 38 7.98 1.48 -1.80
C ASP A 38 7.43 1.13 -3.20
N LYS A 39 7.45 -0.16 -3.58
CA LYS A 39 6.83 -0.65 -4.82
C LYS A 39 5.34 -0.33 -4.87
N LEU A 40 4.60 -0.62 -3.80
CA LEU A 40 3.19 -0.29 -3.69
C LEU A 40 2.96 1.22 -3.88
N ASN A 41 3.75 2.05 -3.20
CA ASN A 41 3.65 3.51 -3.29
C ASN A 41 3.88 4.01 -4.72
N SER A 42 4.85 3.44 -5.43
CA SER A 42 5.12 3.75 -6.83
C SER A 42 3.96 3.38 -7.77
N ILE A 43 3.30 2.24 -7.53
CA ILE A 43 2.12 1.80 -8.29
C ILE A 43 0.92 2.70 -8.04
N ILE A 44 0.74 3.19 -6.81
CA ILE A 44 -0.29 4.19 -6.49
C ILE A 44 -0.02 5.47 -7.29
N GLY A 45 1.22 5.95 -7.32
CA GLY A 45 1.61 7.11 -8.13
C GLY A 45 1.27 6.93 -9.62
N TRP A 46 1.53 5.73 -10.16
CA TRP A 46 1.14 5.39 -11.52
C TRP A 46 -0.39 5.36 -11.71
N SER A 47 -1.14 4.89 -10.72
CA SER A 47 -2.61 4.85 -10.76
C SER A 47 -3.22 6.25 -10.75
N ARG A 48 -2.61 7.20 -10.03
CA ARG A 48 -3.07 8.59 -9.92
C ARG A 48 -3.14 9.31 -11.28
N ILE A 49 -2.32 8.94 -12.25
CA ILE A 49 -2.31 9.54 -13.60
C ILE A 49 -3.68 9.46 -14.28
N GLU A 50 -4.45 8.39 -14.03
CA GLU A 50 -5.75 8.11 -14.63
C GLU A 50 -6.92 8.30 -13.63
N SER A 51 -6.65 8.86 -12.45
CA SER A 51 -7.66 9.07 -11.42
C SER A 51 -8.52 10.30 -11.68
N ASN A 52 -9.74 10.32 -11.13
CA ASN A 52 -10.51 11.54 -10.99
C ASN A 52 -9.99 12.35 -9.79
N LYS A 53 -10.42 13.63 -9.68
CA LYS A 53 -9.93 14.56 -8.64
C LYS A 53 -10.13 14.04 -7.21
N GLN A 54 -11.23 13.33 -6.95
CA GLN A 54 -11.52 12.82 -5.60
C GLN A 54 -10.62 11.64 -5.27
N SER A 55 -10.50 10.68 -6.19
CA SER A 55 -9.64 9.51 -6.05
C SER A 55 -8.16 9.90 -6.00
N ASP A 56 -7.74 10.91 -6.80
CA ASP A 56 -6.38 11.43 -6.77
C ASP A 56 -5.98 11.95 -5.40
N LYS A 57 -6.83 12.78 -4.76
CA LYS A 57 -6.55 13.30 -3.42
C LYS A 57 -6.44 12.18 -2.38
N ALA A 58 -7.34 11.21 -2.41
CA ALA A 58 -7.30 10.08 -1.48
C ALA A 58 -6.01 9.24 -1.66
N LEU A 59 -5.63 8.98 -2.91
CA LEU A 59 -4.41 8.23 -3.24
C LEU A 59 -3.13 9.00 -2.86
N GLU A 60 -3.14 10.35 -2.98
CA GLU A 60 -2.04 11.19 -2.51
C GLU A 60 -1.83 11.07 -1.00
N GLU A 61 -2.91 11.15 -0.23
CA GLU A 61 -2.86 10.97 1.24
C GLU A 61 -2.34 9.57 1.60
N ILE A 62 -2.79 8.53 0.91
CA ILE A 62 -2.30 7.15 1.11
C ILE A 62 -0.81 7.05 0.80
N GLN A 63 -0.29 7.75 -0.22
CA GLN A 63 1.14 7.78 -0.49
C GLN A 63 1.94 8.40 0.66
N GLN A 64 1.43 9.45 1.32
CA GLN A 64 2.06 10.02 2.51
C GLN A 64 2.04 9.02 3.67
N ASP A 65 0.92 8.32 3.89
CA ASP A 65 0.81 7.28 4.92
C ASP A 65 1.84 6.16 4.70
N LEU A 66 2.04 5.72 3.44
CA LEU A 66 3.04 4.70 3.10
C LEU A 66 4.48 5.20 3.27
N PHE A 67 4.76 6.48 3.05
CA PHE A 67 6.06 7.07 3.39
C PHE A 67 6.28 7.10 4.89
N ASN A 68 5.26 7.44 5.69
CA ASN A 68 5.33 7.40 7.15
C ASN A 68 5.61 5.97 7.64
N LEU A 69 4.84 4.98 7.14
CA LEU A 69 5.04 3.56 7.45
C LEU A 69 6.45 3.09 7.07
N GLY A 70 6.92 3.41 5.86
CA GLY A 70 8.27 3.08 5.41
C GLY A 70 9.36 3.75 6.24
N GLY A 71 9.13 4.99 6.68
CA GLY A 71 10.02 5.73 7.58
C GLY A 71 10.16 5.04 8.94
N GLU A 72 9.07 4.56 9.52
CA GLU A 72 9.08 3.78 10.77
C GLU A 72 9.79 2.42 10.58
N LEU A 73 9.55 1.72 9.47
CA LEU A 73 10.28 0.48 9.17
C LEU A 73 11.80 0.70 9.03
N ALA A 74 12.25 1.91 8.66
CA ALA A 74 13.65 2.24 8.54
C ALA A 74 14.34 2.51 9.90
N ILE A 75 13.59 2.54 11.00
CA ILE A 75 14.11 2.76 12.36
C ILE A 75 13.66 1.58 13.23
N PRO A 76 14.49 0.53 13.40
CA PRO A 76 14.13 -0.63 14.21
C PRO A 76 13.94 -0.26 15.68
N ASP A 77 13.08 -1.02 16.36
CA ASP A 77 12.86 -0.97 17.82
C ASP A 77 12.34 0.36 18.38
N VAL A 78 11.85 1.27 17.52
CA VAL A 78 11.29 2.56 17.93
C VAL A 78 9.90 2.73 17.32
N GLU A 79 8.91 3.05 18.15
CA GLU A 79 7.57 3.44 17.72
C GLU A 79 7.51 4.98 17.65
N LEU A 80 7.46 5.52 16.45
CA LEU A 80 7.43 6.98 16.22
C LEU A 80 6.01 7.52 16.08
N ASN A 81 5.03 6.66 15.83
CA ASN A 81 3.63 7.01 15.57
C ASN A 81 3.46 8.00 14.40
N LEU A 82 4.30 7.90 13.35
CA LEU A 82 4.15 8.70 12.13
C LEU A 82 2.91 8.29 11.34
N LEU A 83 2.56 7.01 11.40
CA LEU A 83 1.30 6.48 10.88
C LEU A 83 0.26 6.46 12.00
N GLU A 84 -0.54 7.52 12.08
CA GLU A 84 -1.56 7.69 13.11
C GLU A 84 -2.72 6.69 12.97
N ASN A 85 -3.28 6.25 14.10
CA ASN A 85 -4.46 5.38 14.11
C ASN A 85 -5.69 6.01 13.40
N SER A 86 -5.79 7.33 13.41
CA SER A 86 -6.81 8.08 12.68
C SER A 86 -6.84 7.74 11.17
N ARG A 87 -5.72 7.33 10.59
CA ARG A 87 -5.64 6.91 9.20
C ARG A 87 -6.25 5.53 8.95
N ILE A 88 -6.21 4.65 9.96
CA ILE A 88 -6.91 3.36 9.92
C ILE A 88 -8.43 3.60 9.96
N ASP A 89 -8.88 4.45 10.87
CA ASP A 89 -10.30 4.82 10.99
C ASP A 89 -10.81 5.49 9.70
N TRP A 90 -9.97 6.28 9.06
CA TRP A 90 -10.28 6.88 7.76
C TRP A 90 -10.48 5.83 6.66
N LEU A 91 -9.62 4.81 6.59
CA LEU A 91 -9.76 3.70 5.63
C LEU A 91 -11.05 2.91 5.90
N ASP A 92 -11.31 2.55 7.15
CA ASP A 92 -12.51 1.80 7.53
C ASP A 92 -13.77 2.58 7.14
N SER A 93 -13.86 3.86 7.53
CA SER A 93 -15.02 4.72 7.26
C SER A 93 -15.25 4.94 5.75
N ASN A 94 -14.19 5.17 4.97
CA ASN A 94 -14.32 5.39 3.53
C ASN A 94 -14.64 4.07 2.78
N THR A 95 -14.08 2.95 3.22
CA THR A 95 -14.40 1.63 2.66
C THR A 95 -15.88 1.31 2.87
N GLU A 96 -16.40 1.48 4.08
CA GLU A 96 -17.81 1.27 4.39
C GLU A 96 -18.72 2.20 3.59
N LYS A 97 -18.40 3.50 3.56
CA LYS A 97 -19.15 4.49 2.79
C LYS A 97 -19.21 4.15 1.30
N ILE A 98 -18.11 3.77 0.69
CA ILE A 98 -18.06 3.39 -0.72
C ILE A 98 -18.83 2.09 -0.94
N ASN A 99 -18.62 1.08 -0.09
CA ASN A 99 -19.26 -0.22 -0.22
C ASN A 99 -20.78 -0.13 -0.09
N SER A 100 -21.30 0.78 0.73
CA SER A 100 -22.76 1.00 0.89
C SER A 100 -23.44 1.53 -0.38
N LEU A 101 -22.69 2.09 -1.33
CA LEU A 101 -23.19 2.59 -2.63
C LEU A 101 -23.14 1.51 -3.72
N LEU A 102 -22.53 0.37 -3.44
CA LEU A 102 -22.32 -0.71 -4.41
C LEU A 102 -23.36 -1.81 -4.26
N PRO A 103 -23.76 -2.46 -5.36
CA PRO A 103 -24.54 -3.67 -5.26
C PRO A 103 -23.74 -4.79 -4.55
N PRO A 104 -24.43 -5.65 -3.76
CA PRO A 104 -23.76 -6.77 -3.11
C PRO A 104 -23.13 -7.71 -4.14
N LEU A 105 -21.99 -8.28 -3.78
CA LEU A 105 -21.36 -9.34 -4.59
C LEU A 105 -21.84 -10.71 -4.08
N ASN A 106 -22.25 -11.54 -5.03
CA ASN A 106 -22.57 -12.95 -4.78
C ASN A 106 -21.45 -13.88 -5.24
N GLU A 107 -20.57 -13.38 -6.12
CA GLU A 107 -19.48 -14.13 -6.75
C GLU A 107 -18.20 -13.29 -6.80
N PHE A 108 -17.05 -13.93 -6.97
CA PHE A 108 -15.80 -13.24 -7.22
C PHE A 108 -15.82 -12.54 -8.58
N ILE A 109 -15.19 -11.36 -8.64
CA ILE A 109 -15.04 -10.62 -9.89
C ILE A 109 -13.59 -10.69 -10.39
N LEU A 110 -13.44 -10.67 -11.71
CA LEU A 110 -12.12 -10.59 -12.33
C LEU A 110 -11.56 -9.16 -12.24
N PRO A 111 -10.27 -9.02 -11.90
CA PRO A 111 -9.60 -7.70 -11.91
C PRO A 111 -9.61 -7.10 -13.33
N GLY A 112 -10.07 -5.84 -13.46
CA GLY A 112 -10.14 -5.20 -14.77
C GLY A 112 -11.03 -3.96 -14.77
N GLY A 113 -11.50 -3.57 -15.95
CA GLY A 113 -12.41 -2.43 -16.16
C GLY A 113 -11.76 -1.30 -16.95
N SER A 114 -11.56 -0.12 -16.36
CA SER A 114 -10.82 0.98 -16.97
C SER A 114 -9.32 0.84 -16.70
N GLU A 115 -8.50 1.66 -17.36
CA GLU A 115 -7.07 1.77 -17.08
C GLU A 115 -6.83 2.05 -15.60
N PHE A 116 -7.54 3.03 -15.03
CA PHE A 116 -7.45 3.35 -13.61
C PHE A 116 -7.78 2.15 -12.72
N THR A 117 -8.91 1.48 -12.97
CA THR A 117 -9.35 0.36 -12.11
C THR A 117 -8.44 -0.86 -12.24
N ALA A 118 -7.89 -1.12 -13.42
CA ALA A 118 -6.89 -2.17 -13.61
C ALA A 118 -5.61 -1.89 -12.79
N ARG A 119 -5.13 -0.64 -12.77
CA ARG A 119 -3.99 -0.22 -11.95
C ARG A 119 -4.29 -0.31 -10.46
N ILE A 120 -5.50 0.05 -10.01
CA ILE A 120 -5.92 -0.11 -8.61
C ILE A 120 -5.98 -1.59 -8.21
N HIS A 121 -6.40 -2.50 -9.08
CA HIS A 121 -6.32 -3.93 -8.80
C HIS A 121 -4.86 -4.42 -8.68
N ILE A 122 -3.92 -3.86 -9.46
CA ILE A 122 -2.48 -4.12 -9.28
C ILE A 122 -2.04 -3.58 -7.91
N ALA A 123 -2.37 -2.33 -7.56
CA ALA A 123 -2.06 -1.75 -6.25
C ALA A 123 -2.61 -2.62 -5.10
N ARG A 124 -3.83 -3.14 -5.23
CA ARG A 124 -4.42 -4.07 -4.26
C ARG A 124 -3.59 -5.35 -4.11
N SER A 125 -3.13 -5.93 -5.20
CA SER A 125 -2.31 -7.15 -5.15
C SER A 125 -0.94 -6.91 -4.52
N GLU A 126 -0.31 -5.78 -4.86
CA GLU A 126 0.98 -5.36 -4.28
C GLU A 126 0.82 -4.94 -2.81
N CYS A 127 -0.32 -4.38 -2.41
CA CYS A 127 -0.65 -4.11 -1.02
C CYS A 127 -0.66 -5.41 -0.20
N ARG A 128 -1.25 -6.47 -0.73
CA ARG A 128 -1.26 -7.81 -0.11
C ARG A 128 0.14 -8.45 -0.09
N ASP A 129 1.00 -8.13 -1.05
CA ASP A 129 2.40 -8.54 -1.03
C ASP A 129 3.18 -7.82 0.07
N ALA A 130 3.00 -6.50 0.19
CA ALA A 130 3.57 -5.70 1.27
C ALA A 130 3.07 -6.16 2.66
N GLU A 131 1.79 -6.53 2.79
CA GLU A 131 1.23 -7.10 4.01
C GLU A 131 1.99 -8.37 4.42
N ARG A 132 2.17 -9.32 3.50
CA ARG A 132 2.92 -10.56 3.79
C ARG A 132 4.37 -10.29 4.20
N ALA A 133 5.04 -9.33 3.54
CA ALA A 133 6.41 -8.97 3.89
C ALA A 133 6.51 -8.32 5.28
N ILE A 134 5.54 -7.46 5.65
CA ILE A 134 5.45 -6.86 6.99
C ILE A 134 5.15 -7.93 8.06
N ILE A 135 4.25 -8.87 7.78
CA ILE A 135 3.97 -9.99 8.70
C ILE A 135 5.22 -10.83 8.92
N ALA A 136 5.92 -11.23 7.84
CA ALA A 136 7.16 -12.01 7.96
C ALA A 136 8.23 -11.27 8.78
N LEU A 137 8.35 -9.95 8.63
CA LEU A 137 9.21 -9.13 9.48
C LEU A 137 8.76 -9.19 10.93
N SER A 138 7.45 -9.07 11.20
CA SER A 138 6.90 -9.00 12.55
C SER A 138 7.04 -10.29 13.37
N GLU A 139 7.35 -11.42 12.73
CA GLU A 139 7.66 -12.69 13.40
C GLU A 139 9.05 -12.70 14.06
N ASN A 140 9.94 -11.79 13.63
CA ASN A 140 11.34 -11.79 14.07
C ASN A 140 11.78 -10.45 14.69
N GLU A 141 11.10 -9.36 14.34
CA GLU A 141 11.46 -8.01 14.76
C GLU A 141 10.20 -7.22 15.16
N PHE A 142 10.39 -6.20 15.99
CA PHE A 142 9.27 -5.33 16.36
C PHE A 142 8.71 -4.57 15.14
N VAL A 143 7.39 -4.67 14.96
CA VAL A 143 6.61 -3.90 14.00
C VAL A 143 5.32 -3.43 14.69
N PRO A 144 5.00 -2.13 14.68
CA PRO A 144 3.77 -1.62 15.26
C PRO A 144 2.51 -2.30 14.69
N ASP A 145 1.53 -2.58 15.55
CA ASP A 145 0.26 -3.19 15.11
C ASP A 145 -0.51 -2.30 14.14
N SER A 146 -0.33 -0.98 14.23
CA SER A 146 -0.91 -0.01 13.29
C SER A 146 -0.52 -0.28 11.84
N HIS A 147 0.75 -0.69 11.59
CA HIS A 147 1.23 -0.99 10.23
C HIS A 147 0.50 -2.19 9.62
N LYS A 148 0.37 -3.29 10.40
CA LYS A 148 -0.34 -4.50 9.95
C LYS A 148 -1.82 -4.22 9.68
N LYS A 149 -2.47 -3.46 10.57
CA LYS A 149 -3.86 -3.07 10.44
C LYS A 149 -4.06 -2.18 9.22
N TYR A 150 -3.22 -1.13 9.07
CA TYR A 150 -3.34 -0.19 7.97
C TYR A 150 -3.22 -0.88 6.61
N ILE A 151 -2.17 -1.69 6.41
CA ILE A 151 -1.94 -2.33 5.11
C ILE A 151 -3.05 -3.35 4.76
N ASN A 152 -3.60 -4.05 5.76
CA ASN A 152 -4.74 -4.94 5.57
C ASN A 152 -5.99 -4.15 5.11
N ARG A 153 -6.38 -3.07 5.82
CA ARG A 153 -7.51 -2.19 5.44
C ARG A 153 -7.31 -1.53 4.08
N LEU A 154 -6.07 -1.15 3.77
CA LEU A 154 -5.75 -0.51 2.49
C LEU A 154 -6.07 -1.42 1.30
N SER A 155 -5.85 -2.74 1.42
CA SER A 155 -6.21 -3.68 0.36
C SER A 155 -7.72 -3.74 0.11
N ASP A 156 -8.54 -3.65 1.16
CA ASP A 156 -10.00 -3.63 1.07
C ASP A 156 -10.49 -2.30 0.47
N PHE A 157 -9.88 -1.17 0.87
CA PHE A 157 -10.16 0.13 0.27
C PHE A 157 -9.90 0.13 -1.25
N PHE A 158 -8.79 -0.41 -1.72
CA PHE A 158 -8.51 -0.50 -3.15
C PHE A 158 -9.54 -1.34 -3.89
N PHE A 159 -10.01 -2.42 -3.27
CA PHE A 159 -11.04 -3.25 -3.87
C PHE A 159 -12.35 -2.47 -4.09
N VAL A 160 -12.85 -1.80 -3.07
CA VAL A 160 -14.09 -1.01 -3.21
C VAL A 160 -13.90 0.23 -4.08
N LEU A 161 -12.71 0.84 -4.09
CA LEU A 161 -12.38 1.96 -4.97
C LEU A 161 -12.44 1.55 -6.45
N ALA A 162 -11.87 0.41 -6.82
CA ALA A 162 -11.94 -0.09 -8.18
C ALA A 162 -13.40 -0.37 -8.60
N ARG A 163 -14.21 -0.95 -7.70
CA ARG A 163 -15.60 -1.26 -7.96
C ARG A 163 -16.44 0.00 -8.18
N ILE A 164 -16.32 0.99 -7.30
CA ILE A 164 -17.11 2.22 -7.40
C ILE A 164 -16.80 3.00 -8.68
N GLU A 165 -15.54 3.04 -9.09
CA GLU A 165 -15.11 3.69 -10.32
C GLU A 165 -15.68 3.00 -11.58
N ASN A 166 -15.72 1.67 -11.58
CA ASN A 166 -16.39 0.92 -12.67
C ASN A 166 -17.91 1.16 -12.65
N PHE A 167 -18.53 1.11 -11.49
CA PHE A 167 -19.97 1.31 -11.32
C PHE A 167 -20.42 2.70 -11.82
N GLN A 168 -19.71 3.77 -11.40
CA GLN A 168 -19.99 5.15 -11.83
C GLN A 168 -19.81 5.36 -13.33
N LYS A 169 -18.93 4.60 -13.98
CA LYS A 169 -18.71 4.62 -15.43
C LYS A 169 -19.64 3.68 -16.20
N GLY A 170 -20.61 3.05 -15.52
CA GLY A 170 -21.53 2.09 -16.13
C GLY A 170 -20.85 0.82 -16.67
N LYS A 171 -19.63 0.52 -16.21
CA LYS A 171 -18.90 -0.69 -16.61
C LYS A 171 -19.36 -1.88 -15.78
N LYS A 172 -19.75 -2.96 -16.49
CA LYS A 172 -20.15 -4.22 -15.85
C LYS A 172 -18.92 -4.93 -15.29
N GLU A 173 -19.00 -5.37 -14.04
CA GLU A 173 -18.02 -6.29 -13.45
C GLU A 173 -18.15 -7.67 -14.08
N ILE A 174 -17.03 -8.28 -14.44
CA ILE A 174 -16.98 -9.64 -14.99
C ILE A 174 -16.83 -10.60 -13.82
N VAL A 175 -17.81 -11.49 -13.67
CA VAL A 175 -17.81 -12.51 -12.61
C VAL A 175 -16.87 -13.65 -12.99
N TRP A 176 -16.24 -14.25 -12.00
CA TRP A 176 -15.47 -15.48 -12.20
C TRP A 176 -16.40 -16.65 -12.53
N ASP A 177 -16.18 -17.25 -13.68
CA ASP A 177 -16.87 -18.48 -14.11
C ASP A 177 -16.00 -19.68 -13.78
N TYR A 178 -16.43 -20.50 -12.84
CA TYR A 178 -15.69 -21.66 -12.32
C TYR A 178 -16.22 -23.00 -12.88
N LYS A 179 -16.94 -22.97 -14.02
CA LYS A 179 -17.43 -24.17 -14.69
C LYS A 179 -16.34 -24.88 -15.46
#